data_a2247cea72e36a8b89797555dfc8b12e
#
_entry.id   a2247cea72e36a8b89797555dfc8b12e
#
_cell.length_a   1.000
_cell.length_b   1.000
_cell.length_c   1.000
_cell.angle_alpha   90.00
_cell.angle_beta   90.00
_cell.angle_gamma   90.00
#
_symmetry.space_group_name_H-M   'P 1'
#
loop_
_entity.id
_entity.type
_entity.pdbx_description
1 polymer ?
#
loop_
_entity_poly.entity_id
_entity_poly.type
_entity_poly.pdbx_seq_one_letter_code
_entity_poly.pdbx_strand_id
1 'polypeptide(L)'
;MVTRFFALCFLSRKIPAEKAEGFLFWFLRKISQIELEEKKMTIYDELKRRGLIAQVTDEEEIKELINSGKATFYIGFDCTADSLTAGHFMALTLMKRLQQAGNRPIALIGGGTTMIGDPSGRTDMRKMLTKEDIDHNAECFKRQMERFIEFGEGKAMMLNNADWLMNLNYIELLREVGACFSVNRMLTAECYKQRMEKGLSFLEFNYMIMQSYDFYHMFQHYGCNMQFGGDDQWS
;
A
#
# COMPACT_ATOMS: atom_id res chain seq x y z
N MET A 1 -27.93 2.29 -10.28
CA MET A 1 -27.76 1.82 -11.67
C MET A 1 -28.24 0.37 -11.85
N VAL A 2 -27.94 -0.54 -10.96
CA VAL A 2 -28.38 -1.97 -10.98
C VAL A 2 -29.91 -2.11 -10.92
N THR A 3 -30.58 -1.30 -10.12
CA THR A 3 -32.05 -1.34 -9.96
C THR A 3 -32.84 -1.02 -11.25
N ARG A 4 -32.30 -0.18 -12.13
CA ARG A 4 -32.93 0.14 -13.42
C ARG A 4 -32.78 -0.97 -14.47
N PHE A 5 -31.72 -1.76 -14.39
CA PHE A 5 -31.46 -2.84 -15.36
C PHE A 5 -32.38 -4.06 -15.12
N PHE A 6 -32.69 -4.36 -13.85
CA PHE A 6 -33.58 -5.46 -13.49
C PHE A 6 -35.05 -5.13 -13.78
N ALA A 7 -35.49 -3.89 -13.62
CA ALA A 7 -36.86 -3.48 -13.96
C ALA A 7 -37.16 -3.66 -15.45
N LEU A 8 -36.21 -3.44 -16.33
CA LEU A 8 -36.34 -3.63 -17.79
C LEU A 8 -36.40 -5.11 -18.20
N CYS A 9 -35.76 -6.02 -17.50
CA CYS A 9 -35.83 -7.46 -17.76
C CYS A 9 -37.16 -8.08 -17.32
N PHE A 10 -37.83 -7.51 -16.31
CA PHE A 10 -39.13 -7.99 -15.86
C PHE A 10 -40.29 -7.59 -16.77
N LEU A 11 -40.22 -6.47 -17.44
CA LEU A 11 -41.25 -5.98 -18.37
C LEU A 11 -41.32 -6.77 -19.69
N SER A 12 -40.30 -7.58 -20.01
CA SER A 12 -40.28 -8.36 -21.26
C SER A 12 -40.82 -9.77 -21.17
N ARG A 13 -41.11 -10.30 -19.96
CA ARG A 13 -41.70 -11.64 -19.77
C ARG A 13 -43.05 -11.51 -19.07
N LYS A 14 -44.11 -12.17 -19.61
CA LYS A 14 -45.45 -12.32 -19.00
C LYS A 14 -45.35 -13.21 -17.75
N ILE A 15 -44.87 -12.63 -16.62
CA ILE A 15 -44.89 -13.35 -15.32
C ILE A 15 -46.20 -13.03 -14.61
N PRO A 16 -46.95 -13.99 -14.08
CA PRO A 16 -48.15 -13.73 -13.29
C PRO A 16 -47.86 -12.79 -12.13
N ALA A 17 -48.74 -11.81 -11.88
CA ALA A 17 -48.54 -10.75 -10.88
C ALA A 17 -48.19 -11.29 -9.47
N GLU A 18 -48.83 -12.36 -9.03
CA GLU A 18 -48.55 -13.02 -7.73
C GLU A 18 -47.11 -13.54 -7.59
N LYS A 19 -46.53 -14.05 -8.69
CA LYS A 19 -45.12 -14.51 -8.69
C LYS A 19 -44.15 -13.35 -8.78
N ALA A 20 -44.54 -12.23 -9.41
CA ALA A 20 -43.74 -11.04 -9.51
C ALA A 20 -43.64 -10.34 -8.14
N GLU A 21 -44.72 -10.25 -7.38
CA GLU A 21 -44.72 -9.66 -6.02
C GLU A 21 -43.85 -10.46 -5.04
N GLY A 22 -43.99 -11.81 -5.04
CA GLY A 22 -43.17 -12.67 -4.18
C GLY A 22 -41.68 -12.58 -4.49
N PHE A 23 -41.32 -12.49 -5.79
CA PHE A 23 -39.91 -12.28 -6.21
C PHE A 23 -39.40 -10.91 -5.85
N LEU A 24 -40.19 -9.85 -6.04
CA LEU A 24 -39.82 -8.49 -5.68
C LEU A 24 -39.58 -8.34 -4.17
N PHE A 25 -40.47 -8.95 -3.35
CA PHE A 25 -40.33 -8.97 -1.90
C PHE A 25 -39.06 -9.72 -1.45
N TRP A 26 -38.81 -10.92 -2.03
CA TRP A 26 -37.60 -11.68 -1.78
C TRP A 26 -36.34 -10.92 -2.19
N PHE A 27 -36.35 -10.24 -3.35
CA PHE A 27 -35.25 -9.47 -3.88
C PHE A 27 -34.95 -8.24 -3.00
N LEU A 28 -35.98 -7.48 -2.60
CA LEU A 28 -35.81 -6.35 -1.69
C LEU A 28 -35.29 -6.78 -0.31
N ARG A 29 -35.76 -7.92 0.21
CA ARG A 29 -35.26 -8.50 1.45
C ARG A 29 -33.79 -8.91 1.34
N LYS A 30 -33.39 -9.47 0.20
CA LYS A 30 -31.99 -9.83 -0.07
C LYS A 30 -31.09 -8.58 -0.19
N ILE A 31 -31.55 -7.54 -0.87
CA ILE A 31 -30.82 -6.27 -0.95
C ILE A 31 -30.68 -5.68 0.46
N SER A 32 -31.75 -5.60 1.23
CA SER A 32 -31.71 -5.08 2.60
C SER A 32 -30.79 -5.90 3.52
N GLN A 33 -30.72 -7.23 3.36
CA GLN A 33 -29.76 -8.07 4.08
C GLN A 33 -28.32 -7.77 3.66
N ILE A 34 -28.06 -7.66 2.36
CA ILE A 34 -26.72 -7.31 1.85
C ILE A 34 -26.28 -5.93 2.36
N GLU A 35 -27.15 -4.93 2.32
CA GLU A 35 -26.88 -3.60 2.85
C GLU A 35 -26.63 -3.61 4.36
N LEU A 36 -27.35 -4.45 5.12
CA LEU A 36 -27.13 -4.64 6.56
C LEU A 36 -25.81 -5.36 6.87
N GLU A 37 -25.43 -6.34 6.07
CA GLU A 37 -24.14 -7.04 6.18
C GLU A 37 -22.99 -6.12 5.80
N GLU A 38 -23.11 -5.30 4.75
CA GLU A 38 -22.11 -4.29 4.38
C GLU A 38 -21.94 -3.21 5.46
N LYS A 39 -23.01 -2.77 6.12
CA LYS A 39 -22.93 -1.83 7.26
C LYS A 39 -22.27 -2.42 8.51
N LYS A 40 -22.24 -3.74 8.66
CA LYS A 40 -21.60 -4.44 9.79
C LYS A 40 -20.17 -4.89 9.49
N MET A 41 -19.76 -4.85 8.22
CA MET A 41 -18.45 -5.32 7.81
C MET A 41 -17.38 -4.33 8.22
N THR A 42 -16.36 -4.82 8.94
CA THR A 42 -15.21 -4.00 9.30
C THR A 42 -14.32 -3.74 8.09
N ILE A 43 -13.46 -2.71 8.17
CA ILE A 43 -12.52 -2.42 7.08
C ILE A 43 -11.58 -3.60 6.83
N TYR A 44 -11.10 -4.28 7.88
CA TYR A 44 -10.26 -5.48 7.73
C TYR A 44 -10.98 -6.59 6.97
N ASP A 45 -12.22 -6.90 7.34
CA ASP A 45 -13.01 -7.95 6.70
C ASP A 45 -13.34 -7.59 5.24
N GLU A 46 -13.55 -6.30 4.93
CA GLU A 46 -13.72 -5.82 3.57
C GLU A 46 -12.45 -6.06 2.73
N LEU A 47 -11.28 -5.67 3.25
CA LEU A 47 -10.00 -5.87 2.56
C LEU A 47 -9.72 -7.36 2.32
N LYS A 48 -9.96 -8.21 3.32
CA LYS A 48 -9.81 -9.66 3.22
C LYS A 48 -10.76 -10.26 2.17
N ARG A 49 -12.03 -9.86 2.17
CA ARG A 49 -13.03 -10.30 1.18
C ARG A 49 -12.69 -9.90 -0.25
N ARG A 50 -12.02 -8.76 -0.42
CA ARG A 50 -11.57 -8.27 -1.74
C ARG A 50 -10.25 -8.91 -2.20
N GLY A 51 -9.62 -9.73 -1.38
CA GLY A 51 -8.33 -10.34 -1.68
C GLY A 51 -7.16 -9.35 -1.66
N LEU A 52 -7.29 -8.26 -0.89
CA LEU A 52 -6.27 -7.23 -0.73
C LEU A 52 -5.32 -7.50 0.44
N ILE A 53 -5.53 -8.58 1.19
CA ILE A 53 -4.65 -9.05 2.26
C ILE A 53 -4.15 -10.44 1.87
N ALA A 54 -2.85 -10.53 1.56
CA ALA A 54 -2.19 -11.80 1.26
C ALA A 54 -1.50 -12.38 2.50
N GLN A 55 -0.74 -11.56 3.21
CA GLN A 55 0.04 -11.94 4.38
C GLN A 55 -0.01 -10.81 5.43
N VAL A 56 0.06 -11.19 6.70
CA VAL A 56 0.12 -10.25 7.84
C VAL A 56 1.05 -10.82 8.91
N THR A 57 1.71 -9.97 9.66
CA THR A 57 2.61 -10.36 10.75
C THR A 57 1.85 -10.89 11.97
N ASP A 58 0.76 -10.21 12.34
CA ASP A 58 -0.17 -10.61 13.39
C ASP A 58 -1.59 -10.20 13.00
N GLU A 59 -2.47 -11.19 12.75
CA GLU A 59 -3.82 -10.93 12.21
C GLU A 59 -4.70 -10.20 13.22
N GLU A 60 -4.66 -10.57 14.49
CA GLU A 60 -5.55 -10.02 15.50
C GLU A 60 -5.16 -8.57 15.86
N GLU A 61 -3.87 -8.32 16.05
CA GLU A 61 -3.37 -6.98 16.35
C GLU A 61 -3.62 -6.01 15.19
N ILE A 62 -3.32 -6.42 13.96
CA ILE A 62 -3.54 -5.60 12.76
C ILE A 62 -5.03 -5.33 12.55
N LYS A 63 -5.88 -6.34 12.73
CA LYS A 63 -7.33 -6.20 12.63
C LYS A 63 -7.88 -5.20 13.64
N GLU A 64 -7.45 -5.29 14.90
CA GLU A 64 -7.86 -4.35 15.93
C GLU A 64 -7.40 -2.93 15.58
N LEU A 65 -6.14 -2.77 15.18
CA LEU A 65 -5.51 -1.49 14.92
C LEU A 65 -6.21 -0.75 13.77
N ILE A 66 -6.42 -1.39 12.62
CA ILE A 66 -7.06 -0.74 11.47
C ILE A 66 -8.57 -0.55 11.64
N ASN A 67 -9.27 -1.45 12.34
CA ASN A 67 -10.70 -1.31 12.59
C ASN A 67 -11.01 -0.21 13.60
N SER A 68 -10.08 0.05 14.53
CA SER A 68 -10.22 1.15 15.49
C SER A 68 -9.83 2.53 14.93
N GLY A 69 -9.32 2.60 13.69
CA GLY A 69 -8.85 3.84 13.07
C GLY A 69 -7.58 4.42 13.70
N LYS A 70 -6.79 3.59 14.37
CA LYS A 70 -5.57 4.01 15.10
C LYS A 70 -4.28 3.75 14.35
N ALA A 71 -4.34 3.10 13.18
CA ALA A 71 -3.14 2.85 12.41
C ALA A 71 -2.63 4.16 11.78
N THR A 72 -1.35 4.44 12.01
CA THR A 72 -0.55 5.33 11.17
C THR A 72 0.35 4.44 10.33
N PHE A 73 0.10 4.36 9.05
CA PHE A 73 0.73 3.39 8.17
C PHE A 73 1.37 4.04 6.96
N TYR A 74 2.39 3.42 6.40
CA TYR A 74 3.02 3.92 5.18
C TYR A 74 2.97 2.93 4.03
N ILE A 75 3.02 3.49 2.82
CA ILE A 75 3.35 2.80 1.57
C ILE A 75 4.43 3.63 0.87
N GLY A 76 5.48 2.96 0.40
CA GLY A 76 6.60 3.56 -0.33
C GLY A 76 6.31 3.65 -1.83
N PHE A 77 6.78 4.73 -2.44
CA PHE A 77 6.65 5.02 -3.87
C PHE A 77 7.98 5.53 -4.43
N ASP A 78 8.69 4.67 -5.14
CA ASP A 78 9.91 5.05 -5.86
C ASP A 78 9.58 5.85 -7.11
N CYS A 79 10.15 7.05 -7.23
CA CYS A 79 9.87 8.03 -8.28
C CYS A 79 10.64 7.72 -9.58
N THR A 80 10.43 6.54 -10.15
CA THR A 80 11.13 6.06 -11.35
C THR A 80 10.56 6.58 -12.69
N ALA A 81 9.45 7.31 -12.65
CA ALA A 81 8.79 7.94 -13.80
C ALA A 81 7.92 9.12 -13.32
N ASP A 82 7.47 9.95 -14.24
CA ASP A 82 6.60 11.11 -13.98
C ASP A 82 5.11 10.77 -13.80
N SER A 83 4.75 9.50 -13.94
CA SER A 83 3.37 9.03 -13.90
C SER A 83 3.22 7.79 -13.04
N LEU A 84 2.14 7.77 -12.25
CA LEU A 84 1.70 6.61 -11.49
C LEU A 84 1.21 5.50 -12.44
N THR A 85 1.46 4.26 -12.06
CA THR A 85 1.04 3.05 -12.79
C THR A 85 -0.23 2.43 -12.18
N ALA A 86 -0.76 1.39 -12.83
CA ALA A 86 -1.88 0.61 -12.29
C ALA A 86 -1.55 -0.03 -10.92
N GLY A 87 -0.29 -0.43 -10.68
CA GLY A 87 0.15 -0.92 -9.37
C GLY A 87 0.05 0.16 -8.29
N HIS A 88 0.49 1.37 -8.58
CA HIS A 88 0.35 2.52 -7.68
C HIS A 88 -1.13 2.85 -7.41
N PHE A 89 -2.02 2.71 -8.41
CA PHE A 89 -3.46 2.92 -8.24
C PHE A 89 -4.06 1.95 -7.21
N MET A 90 -3.63 0.68 -7.20
CA MET A 90 -4.06 -0.30 -6.19
C MET A 90 -3.64 0.13 -4.79
N ALA A 91 -2.37 0.55 -4.61
CA ALA A 91 -1.85 1.05 -3.34
C ALA A 91 -2.61 2.30 -2.85
N LEU A 92 -2.86 3.27 -3.73
CA LEU A 92 -3.62 4.48 -3.40
C LEU A 92 -5.08 4.19 -3.07
N THR A 93 -5.69 3.20 -3.72
CA THR A 93 -7.05 2.76 -3.40
C THR A 93 -7.12 2.16 -2.00
N LEU A 94 -6.11 1.36 -1.61
CA LEU A 94 -5.97 0.83 -0.25
C LEU A 94 -5.80 1.98 0.75
N MET A 95 -4.88 2.90 0.50
CA MET A 95 -4.66 4.08 1.36
C MET A 95 -5.94 4.88 1.56
N LYS A 96 -6.69 5.14 0.48
CA LYS A 96 -7.98 5.87 0.54
C LYS A 96 -9.00 5.16 1.43
N ARG A 97 -9.14 3.84 1.28
CA ARG A 97 -10.09 3.05 2.08
C ARG A 97 -9.75 3.06 3.56
N LEU A 98 -8.49 2.88 3.88
CA LEU A 98 -8.00 2.95 5.26
C LEU A 98 -8.14 4.37 5.85
N GLN A 99 -7.87 5.41 5.05
CA GLN A 99 -8.10 6.79 5.47
C GLN A 99 -9.59 7.07 5.77
N GLN A 100 -10.49 6.58 4.91
CA GLN A 100 -11.94 6.70 5.12
C GLN A 100 -12.43 5.95 6.37
N ALA A 101 -11.70 4.91 6.78
CA ALA A 101 -11.94 4.18 8.03
C ALA A 101 -11.28 4.84 9.27
N GLY A 102 -10.71 6.03 9.12
CA GLY A 102 -10.12 6.82 10.22
C GLY A 102 -8.62 6.62 10.43
N ASN A 103 -7.96 5.75 9.65
CA ASN A 103 -6.53 5.52 9.75
C ASN A 103 -5.74 6.64 9.04
N ARG A 104 -4.49 6.84 9.44
CA ARG A 104 -3.64 7.92 8.95
C ARG A 104 -2.57 7.40 7.98
N PRO A 105 -2.70 7.64 6.66
CA PRO A 105 -1.71 7.21 5.69
C PRO A 105 -0.50 8.13 5.63
N ILE A 106 0.67 7.53 5.38
CA ILE A 106 1.91 8.19 4.99
C ILE A 106 2.26 7.73 3.58
N ALA A 107 2.23 8.63 2.61
CA ALA A 107 2.80 8.40 1.29
C ALA A 107 4.30 8.70 1.37
N LEU A 108 5.12 7.66 1.42
CA LEU A 108 6.58 7.81 1.46
C LEU A 108 7.14 7.90 0.05
N ILE A 109 7.65 9.05 -0.32
CA ILE A 109 8.37 9.26 -1.57
C ILE A 109 9.80 8.74 -1.40
N GLY A 110 10.19 7.82 -2.26
CA GLY A 110 11.52 7.21 -2.26
C GLY A 110 12.58 8.09 -2.94
N GLY A 111 12.75 9.34 -2.52
CA GLY A 111 13.76 10.22 -3.11
C GLY A 111 15.18 9.70 -2.95
N GLY A 112 15.52 9.18 -1.76
CA GLY A 112 16.81 8.56 -1.49
C GLY A 112 16.91 7.13 -2.07
N THR A 113 15.90 6.30 -1.86
CA THR A 113 15.89 4.91 -2.33
C THR A 113 15.83 4.78 -3.85
N THR A 114 15.18 5.70 -4.56
CA THR A 114 15.17 5.72 -6.03
C THR A 114 16.57 5.93 -6.62
N MET A 115 17.48 6.62 -5.91
CA MET A 115 18.88 6.76 -6.33
C MET A 115 19.64 5.43 -6.34
N ILE A 116 19.20 4.50 -5.49
CA ILE A 116 19.80 3.16 -5.37
C ILE A 116 19.10 2.18 -6.31
N GLY A 117 17.75 2.18 -6.31
CA GLY A 117 16.89 1.29 -7.08
C GLY A 117 16.53 0.00 -6.33
N ASP A 118 15.22 -0.21 -6.13
CA ASP A 118 14.67 -1.41 -5.52
C ASP A 118 14.97 -2.67 -6.38
N PRO A 119 15.62 -3.70 -5.83
CA PRO A 119 15.88 -4.95 -6.53
C PRO A 119 14.65 -5.86 -6.64
N SER A 120 13.59 -5.61 -5.87
CA SER A 120 12.41 -6.49 -5.78
C SER A 120 11.67 -6.60 -7.12
N GLY A 121 11.20 -7.82 -7.43
CA GLY A 121 10.40 -8.09 -8.63
C GLY A 121 11.13 -7.87 -9.95
N ARG A 122 12.48 -7.79 -9.96
CA ARG A 122 13.30 -7.54 -11.16
C ARG A 122 14.48 -8.48 -11.27
N THR A 123 14.87 -8.72 -12.51
CA THR A 123 16.06 -9.50 -12.85
C THR A 123 17.26 -8.65 -13.25
N ASP A 124 17.05 -7.37 -13.55
CA ASP A 124 18.09 -6.44 -14.01
C ASP A 124 18.13 -5.17 -13.13
N MET A 125 19.33 -4.57 -13.02
CA MET A 125 19.54 -3.33 -12.27
C MET A 125 18.74 -2.18 -12.90
N ARG A 126 18.15 -1.30 -12.07
CA ARG A 126 17.46 -0.10 -12.54
C ARG A 126 18.44 0.91 -13.13
N LYS A 127 17.97 1.67 -14.13
CA LYS A 127 18.70 2.83 -14.62
C LYS A 127 18.78 3.88 -13.49
N MET A 128 19.99 4.36 -13.23
CA MET A 128 20.17 5.44 -12.27
C MET A 128 19.59 6.74 -12.83
N LEU A 129 18.76 7.40 -12.03
CA LEU A 129 18.18 8.71 -12.33
C LEU A 129 18.99 9.80 -11.67
N THR A 130 18.95 11.01 -12.25
CA THR A 130 19.52 12.19 -11.61
C THR A 130 18.63 12.67 -10.46
N LYS A 131 19.17 13.48 -9.56
CA LYS A 131 18.38 14.08 -8.48
C LYS A 131 17.26 14.94 -9.04
N GLU A 132 17.52 15.70 -10.10
CA GLU A 132 16.54 16.54 -10.78
C GLU A 132 15.39 15.74 -11.38
N ASP A 133 15.67 14.58 -11.99
CA ASP A 133 14.64 13.68 -12.50
C ASP A 133 13.75 13.15 -11.36
N ILE A 134 14.36 12.76 -10.24
CA ILE A 134 13.66 12.25 -9.05
C ILE A 134 12.78 13.32 -8.43
N ASP A 135 13.29 14.53 -8.25
CA ASP A 135 12.55 15.66 -7.70
C ASP A 135 11.35 16.01 -8.59
N HIS A 136 11.54 16.04 -9.92
CA HIS A 136 10.46 16.25 -10.89
C HIS A 136 9.38 15.17 -10.80
N ASN A 137 9.78 13.91 -10.78
CA ASN A 137 8.87 12.76 -10.68
C ASN A 137 8.09 12.77 -9.35
N ALA A 138 8.74 13.14 -8.24
CA ALA A 138 8.13 13.28 -6.93
C ALA A 138 6.99 14.32 -6.94
N GLU A 139 7.21 15.48 -7.54
CA GLU A 139 6.17 16.50 -7.70
C GLU A 139 5.02 16.04 -8.61
N CYS A 140 5.33 15.26 -9.65
CA CYS A 140 4.30 14.65 -10.49
C CYS A 140 3.44 13.63 -9.72
N PHE A 141 4.08 12.79 -8.88
CA PHE A 141 3.38 11.82 -8.03
C PHE A 141 2.47 12.53 -7.03
N LYS A 142 2.96 13.56 -6.34
CA LYS A 142 2.19 14.35 -5.39
C LYS A 142 0.88 14.84 -5.98
N ARG A 143 0.94 15.53 -7.13
CA ARG A 143 -0.25 16.06 -7.83
C ARG A 143 -1.25 14.97 -8.22
N GLN A 144 -0.78 13.77 -8.52
CA GLN A 144 -1.65 12.64 -8.86
C GLN A 144 -2.26 12.00 -7.61
N MET A 145 -1.49 11.86 -6.52
CA MET A 145 -1.94 11.29 -5.24
C MET A 145 -3.02 12.14 -4.56
N GLU A 146 -2.93 13.47 -4.65
CA GLU A 146 -3.93 14.40 -4.10
C GLU A 146 -5.34 14.19 -4.65
N ARG A 147 -5.49 13.47 -5.76
CA ARG A 147 -6.80 13.08 -6.30
C ARG A 147 -7.43 11.88 -5.59
N PHE A 148 -6.64 11.13 -4.84
CA PHE A 148 -7.06 9.88 -4.19
C PHE A 148 -7.16 10.01 -2.67
N ILE A 149 -6.17 10.62 -2.05
CA ILE A 149 -6.03 10.74 -0.60
C ILE A 149 -5.99 12.22 -0.21
N GLU A 150 -6.52 12.50 0.99
CA GLU A 150 -6.58 13.84 1.53
C GLU A 150 -5.37 14.10 2.41
N PHE A 151 -4.50 15.02 1.99
CA PHE A 151 -3.35 15.47 2.76
C PHE A 151 -3.70 16.64 3.68
N GLY A 152 -2.96 16.81 4.78
CA GLY A 152 -3.10 17.92 5.71
C GLY A 152 -2.98 17.52 7.17
N GLU A 153 -3.16 18.49 8.05
CA GLU A 153 -3.10 18.28 9.49
C GLU A 153 -4.16 17.25 9.95
N GLY A 154 -3.72 16.22 10.70
CA GLY A 154 -4.60 15.13 11.13
C GLY A 154 -5.03 14.16 10.03
N LYS A 155 -4.67 14.41 8.77
CA LYS A 155 -4.95 13.58 7.60
C LYS A 155 -3.71 12.83 7.14
N ALA A 156 -3.61 12.51 5.84
CA ALA A 156 -2.42 11.89 5.28
C ALA A 156 -1.21 12.82 5.33
N MET A 157 -0.04 12.23 5.44
CA MET A 157 1.26 12.89 5.28
C MET A 157 1.93 12.44 3.98
N MET A 158 2.70 13.34 3.38
CA MET A 158 3.66 12.99 2.34
C MET A 158 5.05 13.27 2.88
N LEU A 159 5.90 12.24 2.90
CA LEU A 159 7.28 12.33 3.38
C LEU A 159 8.22 11.92 2.24
N ASN A 160 9.44 12.43 2.27
CA ASN A 160 10.49 12.04 1.33
C ASN A 160 11.65 11.44 2.12
N ASN A 161 12.02 10.19 1.85
CA ASN A 161 13.10 9.55 2.59
C ASN A 161 14.50 10.15 2.28
N ALA A 162 14.64 10.95 1.23
CA ALA A 162 15.86 11.73 1.01
C ALA A 162 16.15 12.68 2.17
N ASP A 163 15.13 13.18 2.88
CA ASP A 163 15.30 14.15 3.96
C ASP A 163 16.14 13.60 5.13
N TRP A 164 16.09 12.28 5.36
CA TRP A 164 16.91 11.62 6.38
C TRP A 164 18.01 10.73 5.81
N LEU A 165 17.77 9.97 4.72
CA LEU A 165 18.77 9.05 4.18
C LEU A 165 20.01 9.76 3.65
N MET A 166 19.87 10.94 3.04
CA MET A 166 20.99 11.69 2.47
C MET A 166 21.94 12.27 3.51
N ASN A 167 21.50 12.40 4.75
CA ASN A 167 22.26 12.98 5.85
C ASN A 167 22.77 11.94 6.85
N LEU A 168 22.56 10.64 6.59
CA LEU A 168 23.00 9.56 7.47
C LEU A 168 24.52 9.44 7.50
N ASN A 169 25.07 9.36 8.71
CA ASN A 169 26.46 8.95 8.88
C ASN A 169 26.56 7.45 8.65
N TYR A 170 27.35 7.03 7.68
CA TYR A 170 27.48 5.62 7.30
C TYR A 170 27.98 4.72 8.46
N ILE A 171 28.91 5.19 9.26
CA ILE A 171 29.46 4.41 10.39
C ILE A 171 28.41 4.25 11.50
N GLU A 172 27.66 5.31 11.79
CA GLU A 172 26.58 5.26 12.78
C GLU A 172 25.46 4.32 12.32
N LEU A 173 25.06 4.41 11.06
CA LEU A 173 24.08 3.47 10.47
C LEU A 173 24.52 2.02 10.59
N LEU A 174 25.78 1.70 10.28
CA LEU A 174 26.29 0.33 10.41
C LEU A 174 26.33 -0.15 11.85
N ARG A 175 26.65 0.71 12.80
CA ARG A 175 26.72 0.35 14.23
C ARG A 175 25.34 0.13 14.86
N GLU A 176 24.39 1.00 14.55
CA GLU A 176 23.09 1.00 15.21
C GLU A 176 22.08 0.11 14.48
N VAL A 177 22.03 0.21 13.18
CA VAL A 177 21.05 -0.48 12.33
C VAL A 177 21.66 -1.75 11.72
N GLY A 178 22.84 -1.65 11.13
CA GLY A 178 23.51 -2.78 10.49
C GLY A 178 23.73 -3.96 11.43
N ALA A 179 23.98 -3.70 12.71
CA ALA A 179 24.13 -4.74 13.74
C ALA A 179 22.87 -5.60 13.95
N CYS A 180 21.70 -5.10 13.58
CA CYS A 180 20.41 -5.81 13.67
C CYS A 180 20.17 -6.77 12.49
N PHE A 181 21.01 -6.72 11.44
CA PHE A 181 20.85 -7.50 10.23
C PHE A 181 21.84 -8.67 10.15
N SER A 182 21.34 -9.84 9.78
CA SER A 182 22.17 -11.00 9.46
C SER A 182 22.24 -11.15 7.93
N VAL A 183 23.44 -11.06 7.38
CA VAL A 183 23.68 -11.26 5.94
C VAL A 183 23.14 -12.61 5.46
N ASN A 184 23.35 -13.67 6.24
CA ASN A 184 22.84 -14.99 5.89
C ASN A 184 21.31 -15.01 5.79
N ARG A 185 20.61 -14.31 6.71
CA ARG A 185 19.16 -14.20 6.65
C ARG A 185 18.70 -13.33 5.49
N MET A 186 19.36 -12.19 5.24
CA MET A 186 19.04 -11.32 4.11
C MET A 186 19.13 -12.06 2.78
N LEU A 187 20.18 -12.87 2.59
CA LEU A 187 20.38 -13.67 1.36
C LEU A 187 19.31 -14.74 1.14
N THR A 188 18.50 -15.07 2.15
CA THR A 188 17.34 -15.97 1.98
C THR A 188 16.10 -15.29 1.44
N ALA A 189 16.06 -13.95 1.44
CA ALA A 189 14.93 -13.18 0.90
C ALA A 189 14.79 -13.41 -0.61
N GLU A 190 13.56 -13.54 -1.08
CA GLU A 190 13.27 -13.89 -2.48
C GLU A 190 13.80 -12.84 -3.47
N CYS A 191 13.74 -11.56 -3.13
CA CYS A 191 14.29 -10.47 -3.94
C CYS A 191 15.80 -10.63 -4.20
N TYR A 192 16.56 -11.13 -3.21
CA TYR A 192 18.01 -11.36 -3.38
C TYR A 192 18.32 -12.67 -4.10
N LYS A 193 17.57 -13.74 -3.87
CA LYS A 193 17.78 -15.03 -4.59
C LYS A 193 17.75 -14.85 -6.09
N GLN A 194 16.73 -14.15 -6.60
CA GLN A 194 16.58 -13.88 -8.03
C GLN A 194 17.72 -13.03 -8.59
N ARG A 195 18.24 -12.09 -7.79
CA ARG A 195 19.36 -11.23 -8.20
C ARG A 195 20.72 -11.91 -8.13
N MET A 196 20.91 -12.81 -7.17
CA MET A 196 22.20 -13.54 -7.01
C MET A 196 22.61 -14.32 -8.26
N GLU A 197 21.65 -14.88 -9.01
CA GLU A 197 21.92 -15.60 -10.25
C GLU A 197 22.55 -14.71 -11.34
N LYS A 198 22.23 -13.40 -11.33
CA LYS A 198 22.73 -12.41 -12.30
C LYS A 198 23.78 -11.46 -11.74
N GLY A 199 24.11 -11.60 -10.48
CA GLY A 199 25.05 -10.74 -9.76
C GLY A 199 24.33 -9.63 -8.97
N LEU A 200 24.15 -9.86 -7.66
CA LEU A 200 23.64 -8.86 -6.70
C LEU A 200 24.74 -7.86 -6.37
N SER A 201 24.52 -6.57 -6.65
CA SER A 201 25.46 -5.53 -6.27
C SER A 201 25.36 -5.19 -4.79
N PHE A 202 26.46 -4.68 -4.20
CA PHE A 202 26.44 -4.18 -2.81
C PHE A 202 25.45 -3.03 -2.63
N LEU A 203 25.24 -2.22 -3.66
CA LEU A 203 24.26 -1.15 -3.67
C LEU A 203 22.84 -1.69 -3.45
N GLU A 204 22.42 -2.65 -4.28
CA GLU A 204 21.11 -3.30 -4.16
C GLU A 204 20.94 -4.06 -2.84
N PHE A 205 22.02 -4.67 -2.34
CA PHE A 205 22.01 -5.38 -1.06
C PHE A 205 21.70 -4.45 0.12
N ASN A 206 22.14 -3.20 0.07
CA ASN A 206 21.85 -2.22 1.13
C ASN A 206 20.42 -1.66 1.06
N TYR A 207 19.67 -1.88 -0.02
CA TYR A 207 18.30 -1.35 -0.15
C TYR A 207 17.39 -1.77 1.00
N MET A 208 17.43 -3.05 1.39
CA MET A 208 16.64 -3.58 2.51
C MET A 208 16.95 -2.87 3.84
N ILE A 209 18.21 -2.54 4.08
CA ILE A 209 18.63 -1.82 5.30
C ILE A 209 18.04 -0.41 5.31
N MET A 210 18.09 0.29 4.16
CA MET A 210 17.53 1.63 4.03
C MET A 210 16.02 1.64 4.19
N GLN A 211 15.30 0.69 3.58
CA GLN A 211 13.85 0.55 3.72
C GLN A 211 13.44 0.24 5.17
N SER A 212 14.21 -0.59 5.86
CA SER A 212 13.97 -0.87 7.28
C SER A 212 14.25 0.36 8.15
N TYR A 213 15.27 1.16 7.80
CA TYR A 213 15.54 2.42 8.47
C TYR A 213 14.42 3.44 8.24
N ASP A 214 13.84 3.50 7.05
CA ASP A 214 12.68 4.35 6.77
C ASP A 214 11.53 4.07 7.74
N PHE A 215 11.21 2.79 7.96
CA PHE A 215 10.15 2.42 8.90
C PHE A 215 10.51 2.82 10.34
N TYR A 216 11.73 2.52 10.78
CA TYR A 216 12.22 2.90 12.10
C TYR A 216 12.18 4.42 12.32
N HIS A 217 12.64 5.21 11.35
CA HIS A 217 12.60 6.66 11.39
C HIS A 217 11.15 7.18 11.49
N MET A 218 10.25 6.66 10.66
CA MET A 218 8.84 7.07 10.69
C MET A 218 8.14 6.62 11.97
N PHE A 219 8.51 5.47 12.55
CA PHE A 219 8.01 5.06 13.85
C PHE A 219 8.40 6.06 14.95
N GLN A 220 9.66 6.47 15.00
CA GLN A 220 10.15 7.38 16.01
C GLN A 220 9.60 8.81 15.89
N HIS A 221 9.47 9.33 14.66
CA HIS A 221 9.18 10.75 14.44
C HIS A 221 7.75 11.04 14.04
N TYR A 222 7.03 10.07 13.48
CA TYR A 222 5.68 10.28 12.92
C TYR A 222 4.62 9.33 13.51
N GLY A 223 5.01 8.44 14.43
CA GLY A 223 4.11 7.47 15.04
C GLY A 223 3.63 6.39 14.07
N CYS A 224 4.39 6.13 12.99
CA CYS A 224 4.10 5.08 12.04
C CYS A 224 4.21 3.71 12.72
N ASN A 225 3.13 2.93 12.73
CA ASN A 225 3.07 1.63 13.40
C ASN A 225 2.74 0.47 12.47
N MET A 226 2.60 0.73 11.15
CA MET A 226 2.26 -0.29 10.17
C MET A 226 2.84 0.03 8.80
N GLN A 227 3.22 -1.02 8.06
CA GLN A 227 3.68 -0.95 6.68
C GLN A 227 2.77 -1.79 5.79
N PHE A 228 2.45 -1.28 4.60
CA PHE A 228 1.85 -2.07 3.52
C PHE A 228 2.76 -2.07 2.29
N GLY A 229 2.79 -3.21 1.60
CA GLY A 229 3.54 -3.40 0.37
C GLY A 229 2.92 -4.47 -0.50
N GLY A 230 3.43 -4.69 -1.70
CA GLY A 230 3.12 -5.85 -2.52
C GLY A 230 3.76 -7.13 -1.98
N ASP A 231 3.39 -8.29 -2.50
CA ASP A 231 3.97 -9.59 -2.09
C ASP A 231 5.50 -9.64 -2.28
N ASP A 232 6.01 -8.89 -3.25
CA ASP A 232 7.44 -8.74 -3.53
C ASP A 232 8.22 -7.99 -2.43
N GLN A 233 7.50 -7.29 -1.54
CA GLN A 233 8.08 -6.55 -0.40
C GLN A 233 8.09 -7.37 0.89
N TRP A 234 7.55 -8.59 0.88
CA TRP A 234 7.54 -9.48 2.05
C TRP A 234 8.89 -10.18 2.21
N SER A 235 9.69 -9.78 3.20
CA SER A 235 11.02 -10.34 3.46
C SER A 235 11.46 -10.21 4.94
#